data_a9505082d35bf2a8c5ef522c0a1f49ab
#
_entry.id   a9505082d35bf2a8c5ef522c0a1f49ab
#
_cell.length_a   1.000
_cell.length_b   1.000
_cell.length_c   1.000
_cell.angle_alpha   90.00
_cell.angle_beta   90.00
_cell.angle_gamma   90.00
#
_symmetry.space_group_name_H-M   'P 1'
#
loop_
_entity.id
_entity.type
_entity.pdbx_description
1 polymer ?
#
loop_
_entity_poly.entity_id
_entity_poly.type
_entity_poly.pdbx_seq_one_letter_code
_entity_poly.pdbx_strand_id
1 'polypeptide(L)'
;MLLHLHVKNLALIREAEIDFAEGLNILTGETGAGKSILIGSMTMALGGKVSKEMIREDADYALAELIFETDRPELLKRLSELEIPVEDGQVILSRKLSGSRSICRLNGETVSTAVLKEISSMLIDIHGQHEHQSLLNKRKHLEILDSYTHETLDPEIGRAHV
;
A
#
# COMPACT_ATOMS: atom_id res chain seq x y z
N MET A 1 5.12 -1.93 -9.15
CA MET A 1 4.12 -3.01 -9.10
C MET A 1 4.13 -3.66 -7.72
N LEU A 2 2.99 -4.14 -7.18
CA LEU A 2 2.98 -5.00 -5.98
C LEU A 2 3.44 -6.40 -6.40
N LEU A 3 4.46 -6.93 -5.72
CA LEU A 3 5.04 -8.24 -6.02
C LEU A 3 4.58 -9.32 -5.02
N HIS A 4 4.58 -8.98 -3.74
CA HIS A 4 4.40 -9.96 -2.68
C HIS A 4 3.68 -9.38 -1.46
N LEU A 5 2.87 -10.20 -0.81
CA LEU A 5 2.28 -9.97 0.51
C LEU A 5 2.64 -11.13 1.42
N HIS A 6 3.26 -10.83 2.56
CA HIS A 6 3.45 -11.77 3.66
C HIS A 6 2.67 -11.32 4.89
N VAL A 7 1.92 -12.22 5.48
CA VAL A 7 1.11 -11.96 6.68
C VAL A 7 1.37 -13.06 7.69
N LYS A 8 1.59 -12.68 8.95
CA LYS A 8 1.79 -13.62 10.05
C LYS A 8 1.03 -13.22 11.29
N ASN A 9 0.37 -14.20 11.90
CA ASN A 9 -0.36 -14.07 13.17
C ASN A 9 -1.40 -12.93 13.18
N LEU A 10 -2.10 -12.72 12.08
CA LEU A 10 -3.11 -11.69 11.95
C LEU A 10 -4.52 -12.30 11.96
N ALA A 11 -5.31 -11.96 12.95
CA ALA A 11 -6.67 -12.48 13.13
C ALA A 11 -6.73 -14.02 13.01
N LEU A 12 -7.38 -14.55 11.99
CA LEU A 12 -7.47 -16.00 11.75
C LEU A 12 -6.28 -16.56 10.98
N ILE A 13 -5.44 -15.71 10.40
CA ILE A 13 -4.28 -16.13 9.59
C ILE A 13 -3.10 -16.40 10.51
N ARG A 14 -2.61 -17.64 10.50
CA ARG A 14 -1.36 -17.99 11.14
C ARG A 14 -0.16 -17.53 10.32
N GLU A 15 -0.18 -17.83 9.02
CA GLU A 15 0.79 -17.38 8.05
C GLU A 15 0.18 -17.51 6.65
N ALA A 16 0.42 -16.52 5.80
CA ALA A 16 0.02 -16.51 4.41
C ALA A 16 1.03 -15.72 3.59
N GLU A 17 1.35 -16.22 2.42
CA GLU A 17 2.18 -15.59 1.41
C GLU A 17 1.42 -15.56 0.09
N ILE A 18 1.44 -14.44 -0.60
CA ILE A 18 0.75 -14.24 -1.87
C ILE A 18 1.69 -13.52 -2.82
N ASP A 19 1.98 -14.14 -3.94
CA ASP A 19 2.69 -13.52 -5.06
C ASP A 19 1.68 -12.93 -6.04
N PHE A 20 1.96 -11.73 -6.51
CA PHE A 20 1.13 -11.02 -7.49
C PHE A 20 1.80 -11.04 -8.86
N ALA A 21 1.03 -11.37 -9.88
CA ALA A 21 1.46 -11.29 -11.27
C ALA A 21 1.19 -9.88 -11.84
N GLU A 22 1.80 -9.56 -12.97
CA GLU A 22 1.45 -8.37 -13.73
C GLU A 22 -0.02 -8.39 -14.18
N GLY A 23 -0.62 -7.19 -14.25
CA GLY A 23 -1.99 -7.02 -14.68
C GLY A 23 -3.02 -7.30 -13.58
N LEU A 24 -4.12 -7.96 -13.93
CA LEU A 24 -5.27 -8.18 -13.05
C LEU A 24 -5.07 -9.42 -12.17
N ASN A 25 -5.06 -9.21 -10.85
CA ASN A 25 -5.06 -10.28 -9.87
C ASN A 25 -6.45 -10.40 -9.21
N ILE A 26 -7.08 -11.56 -9.28
CA ILE A 26 -8.43 -11.78 -8.76
C ILE A 26 -8.37 -12.68 -7.53
N LEU A 27 -8.84 -12.16 -6.40
CA LEU A 27 -8.99 -12.92 -5.17
C LEU A 27 -10.42 -13.47 -5.07
N THR A 28 -10.59 -14.78 -5.17
CA THR A 28 -11.87 -15.46 -5.05
C THR A 28 -11.96 -16.24 -3.75
N GLY A 29 -13.16 -16.47 -3.24
CA GLY A 29 -13.37 -17.28 -2.02
C GLY A 29 -14.82 -17.21 -1.59
N GLU A 30 -15.34 -18.32 -1.02
CA GLU A 30 -16.74 -18.48 -0.63
C GLU A 30 -17.13 -17.60 0.55
N THR A 31 -16.24 -17.36 1.51
CA THR A 31 -16.51 -16.53 2.69
C THR A 31 -15.83 -15.18 2.58
N GLY A 32 -16.55 -14.09 2.80
CA GLY A 32 -16.01 -12.74 2.84
C GLY A 32 -14.91 -12.53 3.89
N ALA A 33 -14.81 -13.40 4.89
CA ALA A 33 -13.84 -13.28 5.98
C ALA A 33 -12.38 -13.32 5.51
N GLY A 34 -11.98 -14.29 4.67
CA GLY A 34 -10.59 -14.40 4.20
C GLY A 34 -10.14 -13.22 3.36
N LYS A 35 -10.97 -12.77 2.41
CA LYS A 35 -10.70 -11.58 1.58
C LYS A 35 -10.58 -10.32 2.40
N SER A 36 -11.47 -10.12 3.36
CA SER A 36 -11.46 -8.94 4.24
C SER A 36 -10.22 -8.92 5.14
N ILE A 37 -9.74 -10.07 5.60
CA ILE A 37 -8.54 -10.16 6.41
C ILE A 37 -7.30 -9.84 5.56
N LEU A 38 -7.23 -10.31 4.31
CA LEU A 38 -6.15 -9.98 3.39
C LEU A 38 -6.10 -8.48 3.08
N ILE A 39 -7.24 -7.87 2.75
CA ILE A 39 -7.32 -6.41 2.53
C ILE A 39 -6.95 -5.67 3.83
N GLY A 40 -7.41 -6.14 4.98
CA GLY A 40 -7.05 -5.60 6.28
C GLY A 40 -5.55 -5.68 6.58
N SER A 41 -4.88 -6.77 6.16
CA SER A 41 -3.44 -6.94 6.30
C SER A 41 -2.66 -5.96 5.41
N MET A 42 -3.09 -5.78 4.18
CA MET A 42 -2.52 -4.77 3.28
C MET A 42 -2.70 -3.36 3.87
N THR A 43 -3.91 -3.02 4.32
CA THR A 43 -4.20 -1.74 4.98
C THR A 43 -3.32 -1.53 6.22
N MET A 44 -3.10 -2.58 7.01
CA MET A 44 -2.17 -2.54 8.15
C MET A 44 -0.75 -2.21 7.68
N ALA A 45 -0.21 -2.93 6.70
CA ALA A 45 1.15 -2.74 6.18
C ALA A 45 1.35 -1.33 5.61
N LEU A 46 0.31 -0.75 4.99
CA LEU A 46 0.30 0.60 4.41
C LEU A 46 0.09 1.73 5.45
N GLY A 47 0.09 1.41 6.74
CA GLY A 47 -0.01 2.41 7.80
C GLY A 47 -1.44 2.70 8.28
N GLY A 48 -2.44 1.90 7.90
CA GLY A 48 -3.83 2.05 8.33
C GLY A 48 -4.01 1.89 9.85
N LYS A 49 -5.23 2.07 10.33
CA LYS A 49 -5.56 1.89 11.75
C LYS A 49 -5.34 0.43 12.15
N VAL A 50 -4.75 0.23 13.31
CA VAL A 50 -4.52 -1.10 13.89
C VAL A 50 -5.00 -1.13 15.32
N SER A 51 -5.42 -2.31 15.78
CA SER A 51 -5.76 -2.57 17.17
C SER A 51 -5.11 -3.89 17.62
N LYS A 52 -4.98 -4.08 18.93
CA LYS A 52 -4.40 -5.31 19.47
C LYS A 52 -5.22 -6.56 19.15
N GLU A 53 -6.52 -6.40 18.93
CA GLU A 53 -7.43 -7.48 18.56
C GLU A 53 -7.13 -8.06 17.15
N MET A 54 -6.31 -7.37 16.36
CA MET A 54 -5.79 -7.90 15.10
C MET A 54 -4.71 -8.96 15.30
N ILE A 55 -4.08 -9.02 16.48
CA ILE A 55 -3.11 -10.06 16.79
C ILE A 55 -3.89 -11.34 17.10
N ARG A 56 -3.46 -12.45 16.51
CA ARG A 56 -4.02 -13.77 16.75
C ARG A 56 -3.92 -14.10 18.25
N GLU A 57 -4.94 -14.75 18.82
CA GLU A 57 -5.06 -15.01 20.27
C GLU A 57 -3.90 -15.82 20.85
N ASP A 58 -3.32 -16.74 20.07
CA ASP A 58 -2.21 -17.60 20.45
C ASP A 58 -0.83 -17.02 20.06
N ALA A 59 -0.73 -15.71 19.77
CA ALA A 59 0.50 -15.08 19.32
C ALA A 59 0.80 -13.76 20.06
N ASP A 60 2.08 -13.47 20.22
CA ASP A 60 2.57 -12.25 20.87
C ASP A 60 2.65 -11.05 19.92
N TYR A 61 2.57 -11.29 18.59
CA TYR A 61 2.67 -10.26 17.58
C TYR A 61 1.94 -10.64 16.30
N ALA A 62 1.56 -9.64 15.53
CA ALA A 62 1.18 -9.77 14.12
C ALA A 62 2.17 -9.03 13.24
N LEU A 63 2.38 -9.54 12.01
CA LEU A 63 3.22 -8.94 10.98
C LEU A 63 2.45 -8.89 9.67
N ALA A 64 2.54 -7.76 8.98
CA ALA A 64 2.16 -7.64 7.58
C ALA A 64 3.29 -6.95 6.82
N GLU A 65 3.67 -7.52 5.69
CA GLU A 65 4.74 -7.04 4.84
C GLU A 65 4.30 -7.04 3.38
N LEU A 66 4.63 -5.97 2.67
CA LEU A 66 4.36 -5.78 1.24
C LEU A 66 5.67 -5.48 0.53
N ILE A 67 5.91 -6.15 -0.58
CA ILE A 67 7.05 -5.90 -1.46
C ILE A 67 6.54 -5.30 -2.76
N PHE A 68 7.07 -4.14 -3.10
CA PHE A 68 6.81 -3.45 -4.36
C PHE A 68 8.09 -3.35 -5.18
N GLU A 69 7.92 -3.35 -6.48
CA GLU A 69 8.94 -2.91 -7.43
C GLU A 69 8.49 -1.59 -8.06
N THR A 70 9.43 -0.64 -8.18
CA THR A 70 9.15 0.67 -8.73
C THR A 70 10.40 1.27 -9.40
N ASP A 71 10.15 1.98 -10.49
CA ASP A 71 11.11 2.80 -11.21
C ASP A 71 10.75 4.30 -11.17
N ARG A 72 9.72 4.67 -10.38
CA ARG A 72 9.20 6.04 -10.28
C ARG A 72 10.25 6.98 -9.68
N PRO A 73 10.77 7.97 -10.45
CA PRO A 73 11.87 8.84 -9.99
C PRO A 73 11.52 9.65 -8.75
N GLU A 74 10.26 10.07 -8.63
CA GLU A 74 9.75 10.87 -7.50
C GLU A 74 9.79 10.09 -6.19
N LEU A 75 9.37 8.81 -6.24
CA LEU A 75 9.41 7.92 -5.08
C LEU A 75 10.85 7.59 -4.68
N LEU A 76 11.71 7.25 -5.65
CA LEU A 76 13.12 6.95 -5.40
C LEU A 76 13.84 8.16 -4.82
N LYS A 77 13.57 9.37 -5.34
CA LYS A 77 14.09 10.62 -4.78
C LYS A 77 13.63 10.80 -3.32
N ARG A 78 12.33 10.58 -3.05
CA ARG A 78 11.79 10.74 -1.70
C ARG A 78 12.40 9.75 -0.71
N LEU A 79 12.60 8.50 -1.10
CA LEU A 79 13.27 7.49 -0.27
C LEU A 79 14.74 7.86 0.00
N SER A 80 15.45 8.40 -1.00
CA SER A 80 16.80 8.92 -0.84
C SER A 80 16.87 10.10 0.14
N GLU A 81 15.92 11.04 0.10
CA GLU A 81 15.80 12.15 1.07
C GLU A 81 15.58 11.67 2.51
N LEU A 82 14.96 10.50 2.66
CA LEU A 82 14.71 9.84 3.95
C LEU A 82 15.86 8.91 4.37
N GLU A 83 16.95 8.87 3.59
CA GLU A 83 18.10 7.99 3.80
C GLU A 83 17.73 6.49 3.82
N ILE A 84 16.66 6.11 3.10
CA ILE A 84 16.20 4.73 2.98
C ILE A 84 16.85 4.10 1.74
N PRO A 85 17.68 3.06 1.89
CA PRO A 85 18.33 2.40 0.78
C PRO A 85 17.31 1.65 -0.08
N VAL A 86 17.47 1.74 -1.41
CA VAL A 86 16.64 1.00 -2.37
C VAL A 86 17.59 0.20 -3.27
N GLU A 87 17.42 -1.11 -3.29
CA GLU A 87 18.16 -2.03 -4.15
C GLU A 87 17.22 -2.56 -5.23
N ASP A 88 17.66 -2.56 -6.48
CA ASP A 88 16.93 -3.08 -7.65
C ASP A 88 15.48 -2.56 -7.79
N GLY A 89 15.22 -1.33 -7.32
CA GLY A 89 13.88 -0.74 -7.35
C GLY A 89 12.88 -1.35 -6.37
N GLN A 90 13.33 -2.21 -5.44
CA GLN A 90 12.46 -2.84 -4.46
C GLN A 90 12.19 -1.95 -3.25
N VAL A 91 10.92 -1.87 -2.88
CA VAL A 91 10.45 -1.14 -1.68
C VAL A 91 9.64 -2.10 -0.82
N ILE A 92 10.17 -2.39 0.36
CA ILE A 92 9.58 -3.30 1.34
C ILE A 92 8.95 -2.48 2.46
N LEU A 93 7.63 -2.57 2.57
CA LEU A 93 6.86 -1.99 3.66
C LEU A 93 6.53 -3.08 4.66
N SER A 94 6.97 -2.96 5.90
CA SER A 94 6.58 -3.91 6.92
C SER A 94 6.05 -3.21 8.17
N ARG A 95 5.06 -3.84 8.79
CA ARG A 95 4.51 -3.39 10.05
C ARG A 95 4.30 -4.55 11.00
N LYS A 96 4.97 -4.45 12.15
CA LYS A 96 4.85 -5.41 13.26
C LYS A 96 4.03 -4.77 14.39
N LEU A 97 2.99 -5.47 14.80
CA LEU A 97 2.16 -5.11 15.95
C LEU A 97 2.45 -6.06 17.11
N SER A 98 2.77 -5.54 18.30
CA SER A 98 3.00 -6.33 19.49
C SER A 98 2.34 -5.63 20.69
N GLY A 99 1.28 -6.22 21.21
CA GLY A 99 0.39 -5.57 22.18
C GLY A 99 -0.16 -4.26 21.63
N SER A 100 0.11 -3.15 22.32
CA SER A 100 -0.27 -1.80 21.87
C SER A 100 0.79 -1.09 21.04
N ARG A 101 1.95 -1.70 20.84
CA ARG A 101 3.06 -1.10 20.10
C ARG A 101 3.02 -1.49 18.63
N SER A 102 3.31 -0.53 17.76
CA SER A 102 3.39 -0.73 16.33
C SER A 102 4.73 -0.22 15.81
N ILE A 103 5.48 -1.09 15.15
CA ILE A 103 6.77 -0.77 14.54
C ILE A 103 6.57 -0.82 13.03
N CYS A 104 6.86 0.29 12.36
CA CYS A 104 6.83 0.43 10.91
C CYS A 104 8.25 0.44 10.36
N ARG A 105 8.48 -0.25 9.23
CA ARG A 105 9.77 -0.25 8.54
C ARG A 105 9.59 -0.08 7.04
N LEU A 106 10.59 0.59 6.44
CA LEU A 106 10.79 0.69 5.00
C LEU A 106 12.20 0.18 4.68
N ASN A 107 12.31 -0.85 3.87
CA ASN A 107 13.58 -1.53 3.52
C ASN A 107 14.46 -1.83 4.77
N GLY A 108 13.81 -2.28 5.86
CA GLY A 108 14.47 -2.59 7.12
C GLY A 108 14.62 -1.40 8.08
N GLU A 109 14.63 -0.15 7.60
CA GLU A 109 14.76 1.06 8.41
C GLU A 109 13.47 1.38 9.17
N THR A 110 13.58 1.70 10.46
CA THR A 110 12.43 2.04 11.28
C THR A 110 11.95 3.45 10.98
N VAL A 111 10.67 3.58 10.61
CA VAL A 111 10.05 4.85 10.26
C VAL A 111 8.79 5.14 11.08
N SER A 112 8.35 6.40 11.08
CA SER A 112 7.05 6.76 11.66
C SER A 112 5.89 6.25 10.80
N THR A 113 4.71 6.08 11.42
CA THR A 113 3.49 5.72 10.67
C THR A 113 3.12 6.78 9.63
N ALA A 114 3.48 8.05 9.88
CA ALA A 114 3.25 9.14 8.92
C ALA A 114 4.09 8.97 7.64
N VAL A 115 5.38 8.67 7.80
CA VAL A 115 6.30 8.38 6.68
C VAL A 115 5.86 7.12 5.93
N LEU A 116 5.48 6.06 6.66
CA LEU A 116 4.97 4.85 6.03
C LEU A 116 3.74 5.14 5.15
N LYS A 117 2.78 5.92 5.65
CA LYS A 117 1.58 6.33 4.89
C LYS A 117 1.91 7.19 3.67
N GLU A 118 2.83 8.13 3.82
CA GLU A 118 3.29 8.99 2.73
C GLU A 118 3.82 8.12 1.58
N ILE A 119 4.78 7.26 1.85
CA ILE A 119 5.38 6.36 0.85
C ILE A 119 4.34 5.39 0.28
N SER A 120 3.47 4.82 1.13
CA SER A 120 2.39 3.94 0.69
C SER A 120 1.46 4.59 -0.32
N SER A 121 1.10 5.86 -0.12
CA SER A 121 0.21 6.60 -1.03
C SER A 121 0.82 6.88 -2.40
N MET A 122 2.16 6.81 -2.51
CA MET A 122 2.88 6.91 -3.78
C MET A 122 2.99 5.56 -4.50
N LEU A 123 2.83 4.43 -3.79
CA LEU A 123 2.96 3.08 -4.33
C LEU A 123 1.64 2.49 -4.80
N ILE A 124 0.59 2.64 -4.02
CA ILE A 124 -0.70 1.98 -4.24
C ILE A 124 -1.86 2.84 -3.76
N ASP A 125 -2.97 2.79 -4.46
CA ASP A 125 -4.25 3.32 -4.02
C ASP A 125 -5.20 2.16 -3.71
N ILE A 126 -5.83 2.18 -2.52
CA ILE A 126 -6.79 1.15 -2.09
C ILE A 126 -8.18 1.75 -2.06
N HIS A 127 -9.05 1.21 -2.90
CA HIS A 127 -10.46 1.54 -2.92
C HIS A 127 -11.26 0.44 -2.20
N GLY A 128 -11.60 0.67 -0.94
CA GLY A 128 -12.40 -0.25 -0.11
C GLY A 128 -13.85 0.20 0.04
N GLN A 129 -14.73 -0.71 0.44
CA GLN A 129 -16.17 -0.43 0.66
C GLN A 129 -16.42 0.65 1.74
N HIS A 130 -15.44 1.00 2.55
CA HIS A 130 -15.54 1.98 3.63
C HIS A 130 -14.66 3.22 3.45
N GLU A 131 -13.92 3.34 2.35
CA GLU A 131 -13.04 4.48 2.07
C GLU A 131 -13.50 5.30 0.85
N HIS A 132 -14.71 5.83 0.91
CA HIS A 132 -15.19 6.82 -0.07
C HIS A 132 -14.48 8.19 0.03
N GLN A 133 -13.42 8.31 0.84
CA GLN A 133 -12.82 9.62 1.14
C GLN A 133 -11.88 10.13 0.05
N SER A 134 -11.24 9.28 -0.75
CA SER A 134 -10.37 9.75 -1.84
C SER A 134 -11.16 10.33 -3.02
N LEU A 135 -12.29 9.70 -3.37
CA LEU A 135 -13.20 10.21 -4.41
C LEU A 135 -13.99 11.46 -3.98
N LEU A 136 -14.10 11.74 -2.67
CA LEU A 136 -14.72 12.97 -2.16
C LEU A 136 -13.73 14.14 -2.11
N ASN A 137 -12.43 13.91 -2.30
CA ASN A 137 -11.43 14.97 -2.30
C ASN A 137 -11.32 15.59 -3.69
N LYS A 138 -12.00 16.72 -3.91
CA LYS A 138 -12.03 17.46 -5.18
C LYS A 138 -10.65 17.76 -5.79
N ARG A 139 -9.58 17.85 -4.98
CA ARG A 139 -8.21 18.05 -5.46
C ARG A 139 -7.64 16.82 -6.16
N LYS A 140 -8.01 15.61 -5.72
CA LYS A 140 -7.58 14.36 -6.38
C LYS A 140 -8.34 14.04 -7.65
N HIS A 141 -9.54 14.63 -7.86
CA HIS A 141 -10.31 14.42 -9.10
C HIS A 141 -9.57 14.92 -10.34
N LEU A 142 -8.86 16.05 -10.23
CA LEU A 142 -8.07 16.58 -11.34
C LEU A 142 -6.86 15.70 -11.64
N GLU A 143 -6.13 15.23 -10.63
CA GLU A 143 -4.99 14.32 -10.78
C GLU A 143 -5.39 12.99 -11.43
N ILE A 144 -6.56 12.44 -11.04
CA ILE A 144 -7.11 11.22 -11.63
C ILE A 144 -7.51 11.46 -13.11
N LEU A 145 -8.18 12.58 -13.40
CA LEU A 145 -8.54 12.93 -14.78
C LEU A 145 -7.30 13.18 -15.64
N ASP A 146 -6.30 13.87 -15.10
CA ASP A 146 -5.04 14.15 -15.81
C ASP A 146 -4.26 12.85 -16.10
N SER A 147 -4.29 11.87 -15.20
CA SER A 147 -3.63 10.57 -15.44
C SER A 147 -4.28 9.76 -16.56
N TYR A 148 -5.60 9.90 -16.76
CA TYR A 148 -6.32 9.28 -17.90
C TYR A 148 -6.18 10.06 -19.19
N THR A 149 -5.91 11.36 -19.16
CA THR A 149 -5.79 12.20 -20.36
C THR A 149 -4.38 12.21 -20.95
N HIS A 150 -3.35 11.82 -20.19
CA HIS A 150 -1.97 11.75 -20.71
C HIS A 150 -1.76 10.67 -21.80
N GLU A 151 -2.67 9.71 -21.96
CA GLU A 151 -2.61 8.74 -23.06
C GLU A 151 -3.31 9.21 -24.36
N THR A 152 -4.03 10.34 -24.38
CA THR A 152 -4.89 10.72 -25.52
C THR A 152 -4.84 12.17 -25.97
N LEU A 153 -3.97 13.03 -25.45
CA LEU A 153 -3.86 14.41 -25.93
C LEU A 153 -2.60 14.60 -26.77
N ASP A 154 -2.82 14.51 -28.07
CA ASP A 154 -1.94 15.07 -29.11
C ASP A 154 -1.74 16.57 -28.82
N PRO A 155 -0.49 17.10 -28.78
CA PRO A 155 -0.22 18.48 -28.35
C PRO A 155 -0.72 19.58 -29.31
N GLU A 156 -1.48 19.24 -30.34
CA GLU A 156 -1.99 20.20 -31.33
C GLU A 156 -3.37 20.84 -31.02
N ILE A 157 -4.08 20.43 -29.97
CA ILE A 157 -5.43 21.00 -29.67
C ILE A 157 -5.39 22.06 -28.54
N GLY A 158 -4.36 22.86 -28.48
CA GLY A 158 -4.20 23.91 -27.46
C GLY A 158 -4.20 25.36 -27.97
N ARG A 159 -4.65 25.64 -29.19
CA ARG A 159 -4.78 27.01 -29.73
C ARG A 159 -6.18 27.29 -30.23
N ALA A 160 -7.10 27.54 -29.31
CA ALA A 160 -8.32 28.25 -29.64
C ALA A 160 -8.14 29.75 -29.33
N HIS A 161 -8.30 30.53 -30.37
CA HIS A 161 -8.25 31.99 -30.36
C HIS A 161 -9.26 32.62 -29.39
N VAL A 162 -8.78 33.62 -28.66
CA VAL A 162 -9.56 34.82 -28.29
C VAL A 162 -8.95 35.98 -29.04
#